data_607644605f8961fa5480ed24acb7ac8b
#
_entry.id   607644605f8961fa5480ed24acb7ac8b
#
_cell.length_a   1.000
_cell.length_b   1.000
_cell.length_c   1.000
_cell.angle_alpha   90.00
_cell.angle_beta   90.00
_cell.angle_gamma   90.00
#
_symmetry.space_group_name_H-M   'P 1'
#
loop_
_entity.id
_entity.type
_entity.pdbx_description
1 polymer ?
#
loop_
_entity_poly.entity_id
_entity_poly.type
_entity_poly.pdbx_seq_one_letter_code
_entity_poly.pdbx_strand_id
1 'polypeptide(L)'
;LHLIQRVAIARAIVNNPQVLLLDEPLGALDLQLRRQMQVELKRLQKKLGITFIYITHDQEEAINMSDRIAVMRDGLFEQIGTPAQIYDWPRTSYVAEFVGNANLLHGKVISVEDGVATILVSGGNVKVNIRDRIPTPGMEITLAVRSENVKLHAMESDTGIRCKLKDISFAGGMQKIFLQLDDGTEVVSSSLGMNSSYEPNSELYLNFDANHGVLVDL
;
A
#
# COMPACT_ATOMS: atom_id res chain seq x y z
N LEU A 1 1.69 -31.90 -2.30
CA LEU A 1 1.58 -30.77 -1.36
C LEU A 1 0.12 -30.32 -1.21
N HIS A 2 -0.58 -30.04 -2.30
CA HIS A 2 -2.00 -29.60 -2.28
C HIS A 2 -2.96 -30.54 -1.53
N LEU A 3 -2.82 -31.87 -1.74
CA LEU A 3 -3.66 -32.85 -1.05
C LEU A 3 -3.40 -32.87 0.46
N ILE A 4 -2.14 -32.74 0.88
CA ILE A 4 -1.75 -32.73 2.29
C ILE A 4 -2.37 -31.53 3.03
N GLN A 5 -2.36 -30.34 2.43
CA GLN A 5 -2.97 -29.15 3.01
C GLN A 5 -4.49 -29.29 3.13
N ARG A 6 -5.17 -29.80 2.10
CA ARG A 6 -6.62 -30.08 2.17
C ARG A 6 -6.95 -31.09 3.28
N VAL A 7 -6.14 -32.13 3.43
CA VAL A 7 -6.32 -33.11 4.51
C VAL A 7 -6.10 -32.47 5.88
N ALA A 8 -5.10 -31.62 6.04
CA ALA A 8 -4.84 -30.93 7.29
C ALA A 8 -6.00 -30.01 7.70
N ILE A 9 -6.54 -29.23 6.75
CA ILE A 9 -7.70 -28.38 6.96
C ILE A 9 -8.94 -29.23 7.29
N ALA A 10 -9.20 -30.31 6.56
CA ALA A 10 -10.32 -31.21 6.82
C ALA A 10 -10.24 -31.81 8.23
N ARG A 11 -9.07 -32.26 8.67
CA ARG A 11 -8.84 -32.76 10.04
C ARG A 11 -9.16 -31.71 11.11
N ALA A 12 -8.77 -30.45 10.89
CA ALA A 12 -9.02 -29.39 11.83
C ALA A 12 -10.53 -29.04 11.94
N ILE A 13 -11.29 -29.19 10.85
CA ILE A 13 -12.71 -28.84 10.78
C ILE A 13 -13.61 -29.97 11.35
N VAL A 14 -13.19 -31.22 11.30
CA VAL A 14 -14.00 -32.38 11.76
C VAL A 14 -14.55 -32.21 13.18
N ASN A 15 -13.82 -31.52 14.05
CA ASN A 15 -14.22 -31.28 15.44
C ASN A 15 -15.13 -30.07 15.62
N ASN A 16 -15.66 -29.47 14.54
CA ASN A 16 -16.51 -28.28 14.56
C ASN A 16 -15.97 -27.14 15.44
N PRO A 17 -14.73 -26.67 15.20
CA PRO A 17 -14.13 -25.62 16.02
C PRO A 17 -14.85 -24.29 15.82
N GLN A 18 -14.85 -23.42 16.84
CA GLN A 18 -15.32 -22.05 16.71
C GLN A 18 -14.29 -21.15 16.00
N VAL A 19 -13.00 -21.48 16.16
CA VAL A 19 -11.87 -20.74 15.59
C VAL A 19 -10.93 -21.74 14.91
N LEU A 20 -10.51 -21.44 13.68
CA LEU A 20 -9.51 -22.18 12.93
C LEU A 20 -8.27 -21.29 12.74
N LEU A 21 -7.11 -21.82 13.20
CA LEU A 21 -5.82 -21.14 13.01
C LEU A 21 -5.13 -21.74 11.77
N LEU A 22 -4.73 -20.86 10.85
CA LEU A 22 -4.03 -21.21 9.60
C LEU A 22 -2.70 -20.46 9.56
N ASP A 23 -1.62 -21.18 9.70
CA ASP A 23 -0.27 -20.64 9.67
C ASP A 23 0.36 -20.90 8.29
N GLU A 24 0.55 -19.84 7.51
CA GLU A 24 1.07 -19.84 6.14
C GLU A 24 0.49 -20.95 5.22
N PRO A 25 -0.83 -21.19 5.19
CA PRO A 25 -1.39 -22.38 4.57
C PRO A 25 -1.22 -22.41 3.05
N LEU A 26 -0.87 -21.32 2.40
CA LEU A 26 -0.72 -21.23 0.94
C LEU A 26 0.72 -20.94 0.50
N GLY A 27 1.66 -20.74 1.42
CA GLY A 27 3.03 -20.31 1.13
C GLY A 27 3.81 -21.27 0.20
N ALA A 28 3.52 -22.57 0.21
CA ALA A 28 4.22 -23.58 -0.60
C ALA A 28 3.56 -23.83 -1.98
N LEU A 29 2.53 -23.04 -2.37
CA LEU A 29 1.79 -23.23 -3.61
C LEU A 29 2.30 -22.29 -4.72
N ASP A 30 2.22 -22.76 -5.98
CA ASP A 30 2.38 -21.89 -7.14
C ASP A 30 1.26 -20.85 -7.22
N LEU A 31 1.48 -19.77 -7.97
CA LEU A 31 0.58 -18.61 -8.03
C LEU A 31 -0.85 -18.98 -8.46
N GLN A 32 -1.00 -19.86 -9.47
CA GLN A 32 -2.31 -20.22 -9.99
C GLN A 32 -3.11 -21.02 -8.96
N LEU A 33 -2.46 -22.01 -8.35
CA LEU A 33 -3.07 -22.87 -7.34
C LEU A 33 -3.37 -22.08 -6.05
N ARG A 34 -2.48 -21.14 -5.67
CA ARG A 34 -2.67 -20.25 -4.53
C ARG A 34 -3.97 -19.44 -4.68
N ARG A 35 -4.19 -18.80 -5.83
CA ARG A 35 -5.42 -18.04 -6.11
C ARG A 35 -6.69 -18.91 -6.05
N GLN A 36 -6.63 -20.13 -6.57
CA GLN A 36 -7.76 -21.08 -6.46
C GLN A 36 -8.06 -21.44 -5.00
N MET A 37 -7.03 -21.73 -4.22
CA MET A 37 -7.17 -22.09 -2.81
C MET A 37 -7.68 -20.94 -1.95
N GLN A 38 -7.29 -19.70 -2.23
CA GLN A 38 -7.85 -18.51 -1.57
C GLN A 38 -9.37 -18.47 -1.74
N VAL A 39 -9.87 -18.66 -2.96
CA VAL A 39 -11.31 -18.68 -3.24
C VAL A 39 -12.01 -19.83 -2.52
N GLU A 40 -11.42 -21.03 -2.53
CA GLU A 40 -11.98 -22.21 -1.85
C GLU A 40 -12.05 -22.01 -0.33
N LEU A 41 -10.97 -21.52 0.29
CA LEU A 41 -10.93 -21.25 1.73
C LEU A 41 -11.93 -20.19 2.16
N LYS A 42 -12.07 -19.11 1.38
CA LYS A 42 -13.06 -18.07 1.66
C LYS A 42 -14.51 -18.59 1.56
N ARG A 43 -14.80 -19.46 0.57
CA ARG A 43 -16.09 -20.14 0.45
C ARG A 43 -16.35 -21.09 1.63
N LEU A 44 -15.32 -21.82 2.02
CA LEU A 44 -15.39 -22.76 3.14
C LEU A 44 -15.67 -22.03 4.46
N GLN A 45 -14.94 -20.94 4.73
CA GLN A 45 -15.14 -20.10 5.90
C GLN A 45 -16.59 -19.60 5.99
N LYS A 46 -17.12 -19.04 4.88
CA LYS A 46 -18.51 -18.57 4.81
C LYS A 46 -19.52 -19.70 5.03
N LYS A 47 -19.26 -20.89 4.47
CA LYS A 47 -20.15 -22.05 4.63
C LYS A 47 -20.18 -22.57 6.06
N LEU A 48 -19.06 -22.56 6.75
CA LEU A 48 -18.93 -23.06 8.12
C LEU A 48 -19.38 -22.03 9.16
N GLY A 49 -19.32 -20.73 8.84
CA GLY A 49 -19.67 -19.65 9.76
C GLY A 49 -18.73 -19.52 10.97
N ILE A 50 -17.51 -20.08 10.88
CA ILE A 50 -16.50 -20.05 11.95
C ILE A 50 -15.47 -18.96 11.71
N THR A 51 -14.75 -18.55 12.76
CA THR A 51 -13.68 -17.56 12.66
C THR A 51 -12.40 -18.22 12.14
N PHE A 52 -11.83 -17.66 11.06
CA PHE A 52 -10.48 -18.01 10.61
C PHE A 52 -9.49 -16.97 11.09
N ILE A 53 -8.40 -17.39 11.70
CA ILE A 53 -7.21 -16.58 11.95
C ILE A 53 -6.14 -17.07 10.99
N TYR A 54 -5.70 -16.20 10.11
CA TYR A 54 -4.84 -16.50 9.00
C TYR A 54 -3.50 -15.74 9.18
N ILE A 55 -2.41 -16.46 9.33
CA ILE A 55 -1.07 -15.88 9.41
C ILE A 55 -0.43 -16.01 8.04
N THR A 56 0.03 -14.90 7.49
CA THR A 56 0.71 -14.85 6.20
C THR A 56 1.67 -13.67 6.13
N HIS A 57 2.72 -13.81 5.35
CA HIS A 57 3.59 -12.71 4.92
C HIS A 57 3.20 -12.18 3.52
N ASP A 58 2.22 -12.80 2.86
CA ASP A 58 1.71 -12.36 1.56
C ASP A 58 0.61 -11.32 1.72
N GLN A 59 0.89 -10.10 1.25
CA GLN A 59 0.00 -8.95 1.39
C GLN A 59 -1.28 -9.12 0.55
N GLU A 60 -1.17 -9.72 -0.65
CA GLU A 60 -2.33 -9.99 -1.51
C GLU A 60 -3.27 -10.98 -0.82
N GLU A 61 -2.73 -11.99 -0.14
CA GLU A 61 -3.53 -12.93 0.64
C GLU A 61 -4.28 -12.22 1.76
N ALA A 62 -3.58 -11.40 2.55
CA ALA A 62 -4.18 -10.68 3.67
C ALA A 62 -5.31 -9.76 3.20
N ILE A 63 -5.09 -8.97 2.14
CA ILE A 63 -6.09 -8.03 1.60
C ILE A 63 -7.30 -8.76 1.01
N ASN A 64 -7.07 -9.83 0.23
CA ASN A 64 -8.13 -10.51 -0.50
C ASN A 64 -9.01 -11.42 0.37
N MET A 65 -8.44 -11.97 1.45
CA MET A 65 -9.12 -13.01 2.22
C MET A 65 -9.75 -12.52 3.52
N SER A 66 -9.26 -11.43 4.10
CA SER A 66 -9.61 -11.03 5.46
C SER A 66 -10.72 -9.99 5.52
N ASP A 67 -11.53 -10.06 6.56
CA ASP A 67 -12.47 -8.99 6.94
C ASP A 67 -11.75 -7.93 7.80
N ARG A 68 -10.72 -8.36 8.55
CA ARG A 68 -9.82 -7.51 9.34
C ARG A 68 -8.40 -8.00 9.22
N ILE A 69 -7.46 -7.06 9.17
CA ILE A 69 -6.02 -7.31 9.12
C ILE A 69 -5.37 -6.71 10.36
N ALA A 70 -4.46 -7.45 10.96
CA ALA A 70 -3.55 -6.97 11.99
C ALA A 70 -2.12 -7.00 11.42
N VAL A 71 -1.53 -5.83 11.20
CA VAL A 71 -0.12 -5.70 10.82
C VAL A 71 0.72 -5.74 12.08
N MET A 72 1.73 -6.61 12.10
CA MET A 72 2.62 -6.81 13.24
C MET A 72 4.07 -6.46 12.87
N ARG A 73 4.78 -5.88 13.83
CA ARG A 73 6.22 -5.65 13.75
C ARG A 73 6.84 -5.90 15.13
N ASP A 74 7.92 -6.66 15.18
CA ASP A 74 8.67 -6.93 16.41
C ASP A 74 7.80 -7.45 17.59
N GLY A 75 6.77 -8.26 17.26
CA GLY A 75 5.84 -8.82 18.24
C GLY A 75 4.72 -7.88 18.72
N LEU A 76 4.65 -6.66 18.19
CA LEU A 76 3.62 -5.66 18.53
C LEU A 76 2.68 -5.41 17.35
N PHE A 77 1.46 -4.97 17.64
CA PHE A 77 0.51 -4.55 16.62
C PHE A 77 0.82 -3.10 16.18
N GLU A 78 1.17 -2.91 14.93
CA GLU A 78 1.32 -1.59 14.30
C GLU A 78 -0.04 -0.98 13.96
N GLN A 79 -0.90 -1.77 13.33
CA GLN A 79 -2.25 -1.33 12.96
C GLN A 79 -3.19 -2.52 12.83
N ILE A 80 -4.45 -2.32 13.27
CA ILE A 80 -5.54 -3.26 13.08
C ILE A 80 -6.69 -2.53 12.39
N GLY A 81 -7.19 -3.08 11.27
CA GLY A 81 -8.28 -2.45 10.51
C GLY A 81 -8.88 -3.35 9.45
N THR A 82 -9.83 -2.83 8.70
CA THR A 82 -10.28 -3.49 7.45
C THR A 82 -9.19 -3.40 6.38
N PRO A 83 -9.21 -4.24 5.33
CA PRO A 83 -8.28 -4.14 4.21
C PRO A 83 -8.16 -2.71 3.64
N ALA A 84 -9.28 -2.03 3.42
CA ALA A 84 -9.30 -0.65 2.95
C ALA A 84 -8.62 0.31 3.94
N GLN A 85 -8.88 0.19 5.25
CA GLN A 85 -8.23 1.02 6.25
C GLN A 85 -6.71 0.82 6.31
N ILE A 86 -6.24 -0.42 6.17
CA ILE A 86 -4.81 -0.73 6.17
C ILE A 86 -4.13 -0.21 4.90
N TYR A 87 -4.78 -0.34 3.74
CA TYR A 87 -4.24 0.08 2.46
C TYR A 87 -4.31 1.60 2.25
N ASP A 88 -5.51 2.19 2.41
CA ASP A 88 -5.76 3.60 2.10
C ASP A 88 -5.34 4.55 3.24
N TRP A 89 -5.28 4.04 4.48
CA TRP A 89 -5.08 4.84 5.70
C TRP A 89 -4.01 4.24 6.62
N PRO A 90 -2.78 4.00 6.12
CA PRO A 90 -1.69 3.53 6.98
C PRO A 90 -1.42 4.54 8.10
N ARG A 91 -1.14 4.02 9.30
CA ARG A 91 -0.80 4.86 10.46
C ARG A 91 0.69 5.15 10.55
N THR A 92 1.52 4.21 10.11
CA THR A 92 2.97 4.31 10.14
C THR A 92 3.57 4.12 8.76
N SER A 93 4.79 4.63 8.57
CA SER A 93 5.59 4.39 7.37
C SER A 93 5.78 2.89 7.13
N TYR A 94 5.99 2.13 8.21
CA TYR A 94 6.10 0.68 8.13
C TYR A 94 4.87 0.02 7.50
N VAL A 95 3.66 0.38 7.93
CA VAL A 95 2.42 -0.17 7.34
C VAL A 95 2.27 0.27 5.89
N ALA A 96 2.61 1.52 5.57
CA ALA A 96 2.52 2.06 4.22
C ALA A 96 3.43 1.33 3.24
N GLU A 97 4.67 1.06 3.63
CA GLU A 97 5.65 0.32 2.81
C GLU A 97 5.34 -1.17 2.76
N PHE A 98 5.07 -1.77 3.94
CA PHE A 98 4.81 -3.20 4.03
C PHE A 98 3.57 -3.60 3.25
N VAL A 99 2.50 -2.79 3.23
CA VAL A 99 1.26 -3.09 2.53
C VAL A 99 1.13 -2.22 1.27
N GLY A 100 1.59 -2.74 0.13
CA GLY A 100 1.40 -2.12 -1.19
C GLY A 100 2.47 -1.13 -1.64
N ASN A 101 3.68 -1.13 -1.03
CA ASN A 101 4.86 -0.37 -1.48
C ASN A 101 4.55 1.12 -1.77
N ALA A 102 4.07 1.85 -0.77
CA ALA A 102 3.85 3.29 -0.91
C ALA A 102 5.17 4.05 -1.07
N ASN A 103 5.13 5.15 -1.82
CA ASN A 103 6.20 6.13 -1.80
C ASN A 103 6.17 6.87 -0.46
N LEU A 104 7.29 6.97 0.22
CA LEU A 104 7.46 7.79 1.42
C LEU A 104 8.19 9.09 1.04
N LEU A 105 7.50 10.20 1.25
CA LEU A 105 8.02 11.54 0.99
C LEU A 105 8.23 12.26 2.31
N HIS A 106 9.43 12.78 2.53
CA HIS A 106 9.73 13.60 3.71
C HIS A 106 9.53 15.07 3.38
N GLY A 107 8.88 15.79 4.25
CA GLY A 107 8.60 17.20 3.99
C GLY A 107 8.32 17.99 5.25
N LYS A 108 8.14 19.30 5.05
CA LYS A 108 7.85 20.25 6.12
C LYS A 108 6.50 20.91 5.90
N VAL A 109 5.68 20.96 6.93
CA VAL A 109 4.39 21.64 6.89
C VAL A 109 4.60 23.15 6.78
N ILE A 110 4.05 23.77 5.73
CA ILE A 110 4.12 25.22 5.51
C ILE A 110 2.90 25.92 6.11
N SER A 111 1.69 25.42 5.79
CA SER A 111 0.44 25.93 6.31
C SER A 111 -0.58 24.83 6.50
N VAL A 112 -1.59 25.12 7.32
CA VAL A 112 -2.78 24.27 7.50
C VAL A 112 -3.99 25.18 7.44
N GLU A 113 -4.84 25.01 6.42
CA GLU A 113 -6.01 25.80 6.15
C GLU A 113 -7.17 24.91 5.75
N ASP A 114 -8.34 25.09 6.32
CA ASP A 114 -9.58 24.37 5.98
C ASP A 114 -9.44 22.83 5.91
N GLY A 115 -8.64 22.26 6.81
CA GLY A 115 -8.42 20.82 6.86
C GLY A 115 -7.44 20.28 5.81
N VAL A 116 -6.70 21.17 5.12
CA VAL A 116 -5.67 20.85 4.13
C VAL A 116 -4.33 21.39 4.61
N ALA A 117 -3.31 20.53 4.65
CA ALA A 117 -1.94 20.94 4.86
C ALA A 117 -1.24 21.17 3.53
N THR A 118 -0.49 22.28 3.42
CA THR A 118 0.50 22.50 2.37
C THR A 118 1.85 22.07 2.89
N ILE A 119 2.51 21.17 2.17
CA ILE A 119 3.76 20.52 2.58
C ILE A 119 4.83 20.79 1.52
N LEU A 120 5.98 21.26 1.95
CA LEU A 120 7.17 21.42 1.10
C LEU A 120 7.91 20.08 1.08
N VAL A 121 8.06 19.50 -0.10
CA VAL A 121 8.78 18.24 -0.35
C VAL A 121 9.77 18.46 -1.47
N SER A 122 11.06 18.26 -1.23
CA SER A 122 12.12 18.38 -2.25
C SER A 122 11.99 19.64 -3.15
N GLY A 123 11.68 20.79 -2.54
CA GLY A 123 11.55 22.08 -3.23
C GLY A 123 10.17 22.34 -3.89
N GLY A 124 9.29 21.37 -3.97
CA GLY A 124 7.92 21.52 -4.48
C GLY A 124 6.85 21.51 -3.38
N ASN A 125 5.71 22.14 -3.64
CA ASN A 125 4.60 22.14 -2.70
C ASN A 125 3.55 21.09 -3.11
N VAL A 126 3.04 20.35 -2.12
CA VAL A 126 1.91 19.44 -2.28
C VAL A 126 0.84 19.72 -1.24
N LYS A 127 -0.39 19.40 -1.56
CA LYS A 127 -1.54 19.57 -0.66
C LYS A 127 -2.04 18.20 -0.20
N VAL A 128 -2.39 18.10 1.09
CA VAL A 128 -2.85 16.85 1.71
C VAL A 128 -3.96 17.13 2.70
N ASN A 129 -5.03 16.36 2.64
CA ASN A 129 -6.11 16.41 3.64
C ASN A 129 -5.63 15.83 4.97
N ILE A 130 -5.67 16.63 6.04
CA ILE A 130 -5.12 16.27 7.36
C ILE A 130 -5.97 15.23 8.11
N ARG A 131 -7.27 15.16 7.82
CA ARG A 131 -8.24 14.22 8.43
C ARG A 131 -8.21 14.24 9.96
N ASP A 132 -7.85 13.10 10.59
CA ASP A 132 -7.71 12.92 12.03
C ASP A 132 -6.31 13.30 12.57
N ARG A 133 -5.40 13.76 11.69
CA ARG A 133 -4.06 14.21 12.04
C ARG A 133 -4.07 15.70 12.36
N ILE A 134 -3.15 16.12 13.21
CA ILE A 134 -3.03 17.53 13.65
C ILE A 134 -1.60 18.02 13.39
N PRO A 135 -1.19 18.15 12.10
CA PRO A 135 0.10 18.74 11.80
C PRO A 135 0.10 20.24 12.09
N THR A 136 1.24 20.77 12.50
CA THR A 136 1.42 22.21 12.74
C THR A 136 2.46 22.79 11.79
N PRO A 137 2.33 24.08 11.37
CA PRO A 137 3.33 24.72 10.55
C PRO A 137 4.74 24.59 11.15
N GLY A 138 5.70 24.27 10.31
CA GLY A 138 7.10 24.01 10.71
C GLY A 138 7.42 22.57 11.10
N MET A 139 6.42 21.71 11.26
CA MET A 139 6.61 20.30 11.63
C MET A 139 7.19 19.50 10.45
N GLU A 140 8.21 18.68 10.73
CA GLU A 140 8.72 17.68 9.81
C GLU A 140 7.77 16.46 9.83
N ILE A 141 7.43 15.96 8.65
CA ILE A 141 6.44 14.88 8.51
C ILE A 141 6.87 13.89 7.43
N THR A 142 6.34 12.69 7.54
CA THR A 142 6.39 11.68 6.48
C THR A 142 5.01 11.53 5.85
N LEU A 143 5.00 11.55 4.52
CA LEU A 143 3.82 11.44 3.68
C LEU A 143 3.90 10.16 2.87
N ALA A 144 2.90 9.28 3.02
CA ALA A 144 2.75 8.08 2.21
C ALA A 144 1.84 8.35 1.01
N VAL A 145 2.29 7.99 -0.20
CA VAL A 145 1.53 8.12 -1.45
C VAL A 145 1.63 6.82 -2.24
N ARG A 146 0.49 6.23 -2.60
CA ARG A 146 0.46 5.02 -3.44
C ARG A 146 0.95 5.32 -4.84
N SER A 147 1.69 4.39 -5.44
CA SER A 147 2.28 4.57 -6.77
C SER A 147 1.26 4.83 -7.88
N GLU A 148 0.07 4.25 -7.79
CA GLU A 148 -1.05 4.46 -8.71
C GLU A 148 -1.70 5.84 -8.59
N ASN A 149 -1.47 6.54 -7.50
CA ASN A 149 -1.98 7.89 -7.26
C ASN A 149 -1.00 8.99 -7.68
N VAL A 150 0.24 8.64 -8.00
CA VAL A 150 1.24 9.58 -8.51
C VAL A 150 0.96 9.90 -9.97
N LYS A 151 0.72 11.17 -10.27
CA LYS A 151 0.49 11.72 -11.62
C LYS A 151 1.73 12.47 -12.09
N LEU A 152 2.06 12.34 -13.36
CA LEU A 152 3.23 12.97 -13.97
C LEU A 152 2.80 14.01 -15.00
N HIS A 153 3.50 15.14 -15.02
CA HIS A 153 3.29 16.25 -15.94
C HIS A 153 4.63 16.70 -16.51
N ALA A 154 4.63 17.12 -17.79
CA ALA A 154 5.82 17.65 -18.46
C ALA A 154 6.07 19.15 -18.16
N MET A 155 5.08 19.84 -17.61
CA MET A 155 5.17 21.27 -17.29
C MET A 155 5.08 21.51 -15.79
N GLU A 156 5.81 22.52 -15.32
CA GLU A 156 5.69 23.02 -13.95
C GLU A 156 4.28 23.48 -13.62
N SER A 157 3.84 23.21 -12.41
CA SER A 157 2.56 23.68 -11.88
C SER A 157 2.78 24.23 -10.47
N ASP A 158 1.87 25.08 -9.98
CA ASP A 158 1.92 25.67 -8.63
C ASP A 158 1.97 24.60 -7.51
N THR A 159 1.50 23.40 -7.82
CA THR A 159 1.59 22.22 -6.94
C THR A 159 2.24 21.09 -7.72
N GLY A 160 3.47 20.81 -7.40
CA GLY A 160 4.21 19.72 -8.05
C GLY A 160 5.63 19.62 -7.53
N ILE A 161 6.17 18.43 -7.52
CA ILE A 161 7.54 18.16 -7.10
C ILE A 161 8.33 17.82 -8.35
N ARG A 162 9.43 18.55 -8.60
CA ARG A 162 10.33 18.26 -9.70
C ARG A 162 11.00 16.91 -9.51
N CYS A 163 11.07 16.14 -10.59
CA CYS A 163 11.67 14.82 -10.57
C CYS A 163 12.32 14.48 -11.92
N LYS A 164 13.25 13.56 -11.88
CA LYS A 164 13.94 13.04 -13.07
C LYS A 164 13.54 11.60 -13.30
N LEU A 165 13.17 11.28 -14.54
CA LEU A 165 12.86 9.90 -14.94
C LEU A 165 14.16 9.09 -14.97
N LYS A 166 14.16 7.94 -14.28
CA LYS A 166 15.30 7.01 -14.21
C LYS A 166 15.08 5.81 -15.10
N ASP A 167 13.92 5.16 -14.99
CA ASP A 167 13.64 3.93 -15.72
C ASP A 167 12.13 3.73 -15.91
N ILE A 168 11.76 2.91 -16.88
CA ILE A 168 10.38 2.49 -17.13
C ILE A 168 10.36 0.98 -17.27
N SER A 169 9.51 0.31 -16.51
CA SER A 169 9.25 -1.11 -16.64
C SER A 169 7.79 -1.40 -16.95
N PHE A 170 7.55 -2.51 -17.69
CA PHE A 170 6.21 -2.98 -17.96
C PHE A 170 6.12 -4.47 -17.66
N ALA A 171 5.25 -4.83 -16.71
CA ALA A 171 5.03 -6.20 -16.32
C ALA A 171 3.59 -6.42 -15.85
N GLY A 172 2.98 -7.54 -16.25
CA GLY A 172 1.63 -7.92 -15.78
C GLY A 172 0.52 -6.93 -16.16
N GLY A 173 0.68 -6.18 -17.28
CA GLY A 173 -0.27 -5.16 -17.69
C GLY A 173 -0.13 -3.81 -16.98
N MET A 174 0.83 -3.68 -16.06
CA MET A 174 1.15 -2.46 -15.33
C MET A 174 2.45 -1.83 -15.85
N GLN A 175 2.44 -0.53 -16.11
CA GLN A 175 3.63 0.28 -16.33
C GLN A 175 4.07 0.88 -14.99
N LYS A 176 5.35 0.77 -14.68
CA LYS A 176 5.99 1.44 -13.55
C LYS A 176 7.05 2.40 -14.07
N ILE A 177 6.99 3.64 -13.60
CA ILE A 177 7.92 4.71 -13.92
C ILE A 177 8.70 5.03 -12.66
N PHE A 178 10.01 4.84 -12.70
CA PHE A 178 10.92 5.11 -11.59
C PHE A 178 11.48 6.51 -11.73
N LEU A 179 11.32 7.29 -10.69
CA LEU A 179 11.64 8.70 -10.62
C LEU A 179 12.63 8.97 -9.49
N GLN A 180 13.38 10.03 -9.61
CA GLN A 180 14.22 10.54 -8.53
C GLN A 180 13.96 12.02 -8.33
N LEU A 181 13.68 12.42 -7.09
CA LEU A 181 13.54 13.81 -6.68
C LEU A 181 14.91 14.50 -6.58
N ASP A 182 14.93 15.82 -6.46
CA ASP A 182 16.16 16.61 -6.36
C ASP A 182 16.96 16.32 -5.08
N ASP A 183 16.32 15.85 -4.02
CA ASP A 183 16.97 15.40 -2.77
C ASP A 183 17.47 13.94 -2.81
N GLY A 184 17.29 13.25 -3.94
CA GLY A 184 17.68 11.87 -4.13
C GLY A 184 16.63 10.84 -3.78
N THR A 185 15.48 11.23 -3.23
CA THR A 185 14.35 10.31 -2.91
C THR A 185 13.86 9.62 -4.18
N GLU A 186 13.72 8.31 -4.12
CA GLU A 186 13.14 7.52 -5.21
C GLU A 186 11.63 7.45 -5.08
N VAL A 187 10.93 7.61 -6.20
CA VAL A 187 9.47 7.58 -6.29
C VAL A 187 9.05 6.71 -7.46
N VAL A 188 7.99 5.94 -7.27
CA VAL A 188 7.40 5.11 -8.32
C VAL A 188 6.01 5.62 -8.65
N SER A 189 5.75 5.84 -9.94
CA SER A 189 4.39 6.01 -10.47
C SER A 189 3.98 4.75 -11.21
N SER A 190 2.74 4.27 -11.02
CA SER A 190 2.23 3.10 -11.70
C SER A 190 0.89 3.37 -12.40
N SER A 191 0.69 2.76 -13.57
CA SER A 191 -0.55 2.87 -14.34
C SER A 191 -0.84 1.59 -15.12
N LEU A 192 -2.12 1.36 -15.43
CA LEU A 192 -2.54 0.27 -16.32
C LEU A 192 -2.18 0.59 -17.77
N GLY A 193 -1.64 -0.39 -18.48
CA GLY A 193 -1.26 -0.23 -19.90
C GLY A 193 0.03 0.56 -20.09
N MET A 194 0.45 0.72 -21.34
CA MET A 194 1.60 1.55 -21.77
C MET A 194 1.09 2.93 -22.17
N ASN A 195 0.87 3.80 -21.19
CA ASN A 195 0.20 5.09 -21.42
C ASN A 195 1.15 6.28 -21.56
N SER A 196 2.45 6.11 -21.34
CA SER A 196 3.42 7.19 -21.38
C SER A 196 4.62 6.87 -22.27
N SER A 197 5.00 7.85 -23.09
CA SER A 197 6.19 7.82 -23.94
C SER A 197 7.21 8.87 -23.49
N TYR A 198 7.55 8.86 -22.17
CA TYR A 198 8.61 9.73 -21.67
C TYR A 198 9.98 9.19 -22.03
N GLU A 199 10.89 10.07 -22.40
CA GLU A 199 12.27 9.69 -22.68
C GLU A 199 13.08 9.53 -21.38
N PRO A 200 14.05 8.60 -21.30
CA PRO A 200 14.96 8.47 -20.17
C PRO A 200 15.66 9.80 -19.87
N ASN A 201 15.82 10.11 -18.60
CA ASN A 201 16.39 11.36 -18.08
C ASN A 201 15.57 12.63 -18.34
N SER A 202 14.32 12.54 -18.85
CA SER A 202 13.45 13.70 -18.93
C SER A 202 13.15 14.27 -17.54
N GLU A 203 13.03 15.60 -17.46
CA GLU A 203 12.55 16.29 -16.27
C GLU A 203 11.02 16.32 -16.30
N LEU A 204 10.41 15.93 -15.20
CA LEU A 204 8.99 15.87 -15.01
C LEU A 204 8.59 16.49 -13.68
N TYR A 205 7.30 16.72 -13.51
CA TYR A 205 6.72 17.16 -12.25
C TYR A 205 5.73 16.11 -11.80
N LEU A 206 5.88 15.61 -10.57
CA LEU A 206 4.93 14.70 -9.96
C LEU A 206 3.94 15.46 -9.07
N ASN A 207 2.71 15.01 -9.08
CA ASN A 207 1.65 15.49 -8.21
C ASN A 207 0.70 14.33 -7.85
N PHE A 208 -0.19 14.56 -6.90
CA PHE A 208 -1.26 13.65 -6.51
C PHE A 208 -2.42 14.46 -5.91
N ASP A 209 -3.61 13.87 -5.90
CA ASP A 209 -4.78 14.49 -5.27
C ASP A 209 -4.59 14.55 -3.74
N ALA A 210 -5.04 15.65 -3.11
CA ALA A 210 -4.92 15.87 -1.67
C ALA A 210 -5.54 14.75 -0.81
N ASN A 211 -6.49 13.99 -1.35
CA ASN A 211 -7.10 12.84 -0.69
C ASN A 211 -6.21 11.59 -0.69
N HIS A 212 -5.20 11.53 -1.55
CA HIS A 212 -4.37 10.35 -1.73
C HIS A 212 -3.01 10.42 -1.02
N GLY A 213 -2.67 11.57 -0.46
CA GLY A 213 -1.57 11.69 0.48
C GLY A 213 -2.02 11.36 1.90
N VAL A 214 -1.24 10.57 2.64
CA VAL A 214 -1.53 10.17 4.02
C VAL A 214 -0.35 10.53 4.91
N LEU A 215 -0.60 11.35 5.93
CA LEU A 215 0.39 11.66 6.96
C LEU A 215 0.58 10.42 7.85
N VAL A 216 1.82 9.95 7.97
CA VAL A 216 2.18 8.77 8.77
C VAL A 216 3.14 9.14 9.89
N ASP A 217 3.26 8.27 10.90
CA ASP A 217 4.16 8.44 12.06
C ASP A 217 3.85 9.69 12.93
N LEU A 218 2.56 10.09 13.00
CA LEU A 218 2.05 11.22 13.77
C LEU A 218 1.19 10.77 14.94
#